data_1067b4414aee97b3f611c409c5e67b22
#
_entry.id   1067b4414aee97b3f611c409c5e67b22
#
_cell.length_a   1.000
_cell.length_b   1.000
_cell.length_c   1.000
_cell.angle_alpha   90.00
_cell.angle_beta   90.00
_cell.angle_gamma   90.00
#
_symmetry.space_group_name_H-M   'P 1'
#
loop_
_entity.id
_entity.type
_entity.pdbx_description
1 polymer ?
#
loop_
_entity_poly.entity_id
_entity_poly.type
_entity_poly.pdbx_seq_one_letter_code
_entity_poly.pdbx_strand_id
1 'polypeptide(L)'
;MRKLFYFLIVLFQLACGGEKIPKHVISINDMSKIMWDMIKMDEYYLRITAKDTLNLKIKENIRLYEQVFNSYGIERKNFYDSYHYYEAHPNQFKILIDSIDAIAGRERNLINQKSQSK
;
A
#
# COMPACT_ATOMS: atom_id res chain seq x y z
N MET A 1 35.24 27.38 20.95
CA MET A 1 33.81 27.53 20.57
C MET A 1 33.55 27.15 19.11
N ARG A 2 34.31 27.57 18.14
CA ARG A 2 34.13 27.19 16.71
C ARG A 2 34.24 25.68 16.48
N LYS A 3 35.20 25.00 17.12
CA LYS A 3 35.38 23.53 17.00
C LYS A 3 34.20 22.74 17.65
N LEU A 4 33.61 23.25 18.69
CA LEU A 4 32.43 22.62 19.35
C LEU A 4 31.18 22.69 18.45
N PHE A 5 31.06 23.79 17.69
CA PHE A 5 29.96 23.99 16.74
C PHE A 5 30.03 23.02 15.57
N TYR A 6 31.22 22.74 15.04
CA TYR A 6 31.42 21.72 13.98
C TYR A 6 31.14 20.32 14.50
N PHE A 7 31.48 20.01 15.76
CA PHE A 7 31.24 18.74 16.36
C PHE A 7 29.72 18.49 16.54
N LEU A 8 28.95 19.53 16.88
CA LEU A 8 27.50 19.49 17.00
C LEU A 8 26.80 19.25 15.65
N ILE A 9 27.31 19.84 14.57
CA ILE A 9 26.76 19.67 13.21
C ILE A 9 27.00 18.24 12.70
N VAL A 10 28.15 17.64 13.00
CA VAL A 10 28.48 16.27 12.60
C VAL A 10 27.59 15.24 13.34
N LEU A 11 27.22 15.50 14.59
CA LEU A 11 26.30 14.61 15.34
C LEU A 11 24.89 14.61 14.75
N PHE A 12 24.46 15.70 14.10
CA PHE A 12 23.12 15.78 13.48
C PHE A 12 22.97 14.95 12.20
N GLN A 13 24.09 14.57 11.58
CA GLN A 13 24.07 13.74 10.35
C GLN A 13 23.83 12.23 10.61
N LEU A 14 23.96 11.79 11.86
CA LEU A 14 23.78 10.36 12.22
C LEU A 14 22.32 9.99 12.51
N ALA A 15 21.39 10.95 12.49
CA ALA A 15 19.97 10.73 12.75
C ALA A 15 19.15 10.29 11.52
N CYS A 16 19.75 10.16 10.34
CA CYS A 16 19.10 9.68 9.12
C CYS A 16 19.27 8.17 8.92
N GLY A 17 19.09 7.36 9.95
CA GLY A 17 18.85 5.94 9.84
C GLY A 17 17.39 5.71 9.51
N GLY A 18 17.03 5.50 8.24
CA GLY A 18 15.70 5.08 7.86
C GLY A 18 15.29 3.86 8.70
N GLU A 19 14.16 3.93 9.37
CA GLU A 19 13.61 2.86 10.19
C GLU A 19 13.45 1.60 9.32
N LYS A 20 14.22 0.55 9.63
CA LYS A 20 14.22 -0.68 8.83
C LYS A 20 12.92 -1.46 9.11
N ILE A 21 12.22 -1.80 8.05
CA ILE A 21 11.03 -2.65 8.11
C ILE A 21 11.46 -4.06 8.55
N PRO A 22 10.83 -4.65 9.59
CA PRO A 22 11.11 -6.01 10.03
C PRO A 22 10.85 -7.04 8.93
N LYS A 23 11.62 -8.12 8.91
CA LYS A 23 11.52 -9.17 7.87
C LYS A 23 10.16 -9.89 7.81
N HIS A 24 9.42 -9.91 8.92
CA HIS A 24 8.08 -10.53 8.97
C HIS A 24 6.97 -9.61 8.47
N VAL A 25 7.27 -8.33 8.25
CA VAL A 25 6.35 -7.34 7.68
C VAL A 25 6.51 -7.32 6.17
N ILE A 26 5.39 -7.33 5.45
CA ILE A 26 5.37 -7.22 3.99
C ILE A 26 6.04 -5.91 3.57
N SER A 27 6.94 -5.95 2.59
CA SER A 27 7.67 -4.76 2.11
C SER A 27 6.71 -3.68 1.60
N ILE A 28 7.12 -2.41 1.65
CA ILE A 28 6.32 -1.30 1.08
C ILE A 28 5.96 -1.56 -0.38
N ASN A 29 6.91 -2.06 -1.16
CA ASN A 29 6.69 -2.36 -2.58
C ASN A 29 5.60 -3.41 -2.80
N ASP A 30 5.58 -4.48 -2.02
CA ASP A 30 4.58 -5.53 -2.16
C ASP A 30 3.26 -5.13 -1.49
N MET A 31 3.33 -4.51 -0.30
CA MET A 31 2.14 -4.03 0.41
C MET A 31 1.35 -3.01 -0.44
N SER A 32 2.05 -2.09 -1.13
CA SER A 32 1.39 -1.10 -1.99
C SER A 32 0.67 -1.74 -3.17
N LYS A 33 1.22 -2.78 -3.77
CA LYS A 33 0.57 -3.52 -4.87
C LYS A 33 -0.67 -4.28 -4.37
N ILE A 34 -0.53 -4.98 -3.24
CA ILE A 34 -1.64 -5.73 -2.62
C ILE A 34 -2.79 -4.78 -2.28
N MET A 35 -2.48 -3.67 -1.61
CA MET A 35 -3.50 -2.66 -1.25
C MET A 35 -4.15 -2.03 -2.48
N TRP A 36 -3.37 -1.76 -3.53
CA TRP A 36 -3.93 -1.24 -4.79
C TRP A 36 -4.88 -2.25 -5.44
N ASP A 37 -4.53 -3.53 -5.47
CA ASP A 37 -5.42 -4.57 -5.99
C ASP A 37 -6.68 -4.74 -5.14
N MET A 38 -6.59 -4.61 -3.81
CA MET A 38 -7.76 -4.60 -2.93
C MET A 38 -8.68 -3.40 -3.23
N ILE A 39 -8.13 -2.19 -3.44
CA ILE A 39 -8.91 -1.01 -3.82
C ILE A 39 -9.65 -1.24 -5.15
N LYS A 40 -9.01 -1.85 -6.13
CA LYS A 40 -9.67 -2.21 -7.40
C LYS A 40 -10.79 -3.26 -7.20
N MET A 41 -10.60 -4.21 -6.30
CA MET A 41 -11.64 -5.19 -5.97
C MET A 41 -12.84 -4.55 -5.26
N ASP A 42 -12.61 -3.56 -4.39
CA ASP A 42 -13.68 -2.80 -3.77
C ASP A 42 -14.48 -2.00 -4.80
N GLU A 43 -13.79 -1.35 -5.74
CA GLU A 43 -14.46 -0.62 -6.83
C GLU A 43 -15.27 -1.57 -7.72
N TYR A 44 -14.72 -2.72 -8.07
CA TYR A 44 -15.43 -3.76 -8.81
C TYR A 44 -16.69 -4.23 -8.06
N TYR A 45 -16.54 -4.55 -6.77
CA TYR A 45 -17.67 -4.97 -5.92
C TYR A 45 -18.77 -3.92 -5.87
N LEU A 46 -18.43 -2.64 -5.68
CA LEU A 46 -19.39 -1.55 -5.67
C LEU A 46 -20.15 -1.44 -7.01
N ARG A 47 -19.48 -1.64 -8.14
CA ARG A 47 -20.09 -1.56 -9.47
C ARG A 47 -21.10 -2.70 -9.71
N ILE A 48 -20.76 -3.92 -9.30
CA ILE A 48 -21.67 -5.07 -9.48
C ILE A 48 -22.86 -5.01 -8.53
N THR A 49 -22.67 -4.54 -7.28
CA THR A 49 -23.72 -4.44 -6.28
C THR A 49 -24.65 -3.25 -6.51
N ALA A 50 -24.17 -2.17 -7.12
CA ALA A 50 -25.01 -1.04 -7.50
C ALA A 50 -26.11 -1.41 -8.53
N LYS A 51 -25.92 -2.50 -9.28
CA LYS A 51 -26.89 -3.01 -10.27
C LYS A 51 -27.86 -4.03 -9.71
N ASP A 52 -27.53 -4.64 -8.59
CA ASP A 52 -28.32 -5.70 -7.96
C ASP A 52 -28.34 -5.53 -6.44
N THR A 53 -29.31 -4.72 -5.98
CA THR A 53 -29.47 -4.38 -4.56
C THR A 53 -29.99 -5.55 -3.70
N LEU A 54 -30.46 -6.65 -4.31
CA LEU A 54 -31.09 -7.77 -3.61
C LEU A 54 -30.12 -8.87 -3.18
N ASN A 55 -28.90 -8.90 -3.72
CA ASN A 55 -27.91 -9.94 -3.47
C ASN A 55 -26.59 -9.44 -2.87
N LEU A 56 -26.61 -8.35 -2.10
CA LEU A 56 -25.48 -7.85 -1.32
C LEU A 56 -25.00 -8.89 -0.30
N LYS A 57 -24.27 -9.89 -0.76
CA LYS A 57 -23.64 -10.88 0.11
C LYS A 57 -22.37 -10.26 0.69
N ILE A 58 -22.43 -9.86 1.95
CA ILE A 58 -21.25 -9.41 2.75
C ILE A 58 -20.04 -10.36 2.59
N LYS A 59 -20.29 -11.62 2.27
CA LYS A 59 -19.25 -12.64 2.03
C LYS A 59 -18.49 -12.46 0.70
N GLU A 60 -19.00 -11.70 -0.25
CA GLU A 60 -18.40 -11.60 -1.58
C GLU A 60 -17.12 -10.73 -1.57
N ASN A 61 -17.11 -9.62 -0.85
CA ASN A 61 -15.90 -8.81 -0.72
C ASN A 61 -14.79 -9.55 0.04
N ILE A 62 -15.14 -10.35 1.05
CA ILE A 62 -14.19 -11.21 1.77
C ILE A 62 -13.56 -12.21 0.80
N ARG A 63 -14.36 -12.84 -0.07
CA ARG A 63 -13.88 -13.77 -1.08
C ARG A 63 -12.94 -13.09 -2.10
N LEU A 64 -13.26 -11.87 -2.51
CA LEU A 64 -12.42 -11.08 -3.42
C LEU A 64 -11.06 -10.74 -2.79
N TYR A 65 -11.02 -10.38 -1.51
CA TYR A 65 -9.77 -10.17 -0.80
C TYR A 65 -8.93 -11.45 -0.66
N GLU A 66 -9.56 -12.59 -0.41
CA GLU A 66 -8.85 -13.88 -0.40
C GLU A 66 -8.22 -14.19 -1.77
N GLN A 67 -8.88 -13.85 -2.87
CA GLN A 67 -8.31 -14.01 -4.21
C GLN A 67 -7.06 -13.12 -4.39
N VAL A 68 -7.10 -11.88 -3.88
CA VAL A 68 -5.91 -11.00 -3.90
C VAL A 68 -4.79 -11.64 -3.08
N PHE A 69 -5.03 -12.02 -1.82
CA PHE A 69 -3.99 -12.62 -0.97
C PHE A 69 -3.39 -13.88 -1.58
N ASN A 70 -4.23 -14.76 -2.13
CA ASN A 70 -3.79 -15.97 -2.80
C ASN A 70 -2.92 -15.68 -4.04
N SER A 71 -3.22 -14.61 -4.79
CA SER A 71 -2.42 -14.22 -5.97
C SER A 71 -1.01 -13.76 -5.61
N TYR A 72 -0.83 -13.26 -4.38
CA TYR A 72 0.48 -12.87 -3.84
C TYR A 72 1.13 -13.95 -2.97
N GLY A 73 0.47 -15.10 -2.77
CA GLY A 73 0.96 -16.18 -1.92
C GLY A 73 1.10 -15.80 -0.45
N ILE A 74 0.22 -14.93 0.04
CA ILE A 74 0.21 -14.48 1.44
C ILE A 74 -1.05 -14.93 2.16
N GLU A 75 -0.94 -15.08 3.47
CA GLU A 75 -2.08 -15.32 4.34
C GLU A 75 -2.72 -13.99 4.77
N ARG A 76 -4.03 -14.00 5.00
CA ARG A 76 -4.77 -12.86 5.54
C ARG A 76 -4.10 -12.29 6.80
N LYS A 77 -3.70 -13.18 7.72
CA LYS A 77 -3.04 -12.77 8.97
C LYS A 77 -1.79 -11.95 8.71
N ASN A 78 -0.93 -12.40 7.79
CA ASN A 78 0.31 -11.69 7.46
C ASN A 78 0.05 -10.30 6.87
N PHE A 79 -1.01 -10.16 6.05
CA PHE A 79 -1.43 -8.86 5.56
C PHE A 79 -1.84 -7.92 6.69
N TYR A 80 -2.74 -8.35 7.57
CA TYR A 80 -3.22 -7.48 8.66
C TYR A 80 -2.15 -7.17 9.69
N ASP A 81 -1.27 -8.11 10.03
CA ASP A 81 -0.13 -7.85 10.92
C ASP A 81 0.79 -6.78 10.32
N SER A 82 1.04 -6.86 9.01
CA SER A 82 1.83 -5.85 8.29
C SER A 82 1.13 -4.49 8.22
N TYR A 83 -0.18 -4.49 7.98
CA TYR A 83 -0.97 -3.26 7.96
C TYR A 83 -0.93 -2.54 9.32
N HIS A 84 -1.12 -3.27 10.43
CA HIS A 84 -1.03 -2.71 11.78
C HIS A 84 0.39 -2.19 12.09
N TYR A 85 1.43 -2.84 11.57
CA TYR A 85 2.79 -2.30 11.68
C TYR A 85 2.87 -0.92 11.02
N TYR A 86 2.38 -0.76 9.79
CA TYR A 86 2.40 0.52 9.10
C TYR A 86 1.55 1.59 9.80
N GLU A 87 0.37 1.24 10.30
CA GLU A 87 -0.46 2.17 11.08
C GLU A 87 0.28 2.72 12.32
N ALA A 88 1.09 1.89 12.96
CA ALA A 88 1.89 2.28 14.12
C ALA A 88 3.15 3.09 13.76
N HIS A 89 3.53 3.17 12.47
CA HIS A 89 4.74 3.85 11.97
C HIS A 89 4.39 4.91 10.92
N PRO A 90 3.97 6.13 11.33
CA PRO A 90 3.42 7.14 10.42
C PRO A 90 4.32 7.50 9.24
N ASN A 91 5.64 7.53 9.42
CA ASN A 91 6.59 7.82 8.34
C ASN A 91 6.57 6.71 7.28
N GLN A 92 6.56 5.45 7.70
CA GLN A 92 6.47 4.29 6.82
C GLN A 92 5.11 4.22 6.13
N PHE A 93 4.06 4.52 6.87
CA PHE A 93 2.69 4.57 6.34
C PHE A 93 2.54 5.62 5.25
N LYS A 94 3.12 6.82 5.45
CA LYS A 94 3.15 7.86 4.42
C LYS A 94 3.81 7.37 3.13
N ILE A 95 4.98 6.73 3.22
CA ILE A 95 5.70 6.18 2.07
C ILE A 95 4.85 5.09 1.37
N LEU A 96 4.15 4.26 2.15
CA LEU A 96 3.24 3.26 1.62
C LEU A 96 2.11 3.89 0.81
N ILE A 97 1.44 4.91 1.34
CA ILE A 97 0.37 5.63 0.65
C ILE A 97 0.89 6.32 -0.62
N ASP A 98 2.03 7.02 -0.54
CA ASP A 98 2.65 7.65 -1.71
C ASP A 98 2.97 6.61 -2.81
N SER A 99 3.35 5.39 -2.41
CA SER A 99 3.62 4.28 -3.34
C SER A 99 2.35 3.77 -4.01
N ILE A 100 1.23 3.70 -3.30
CA ILE A 100 -0.08 3.33 -3.86
C ILE A 100 -0.52 4.38 -4.88
N ASP A 101 -0.42 5.67 -4.55
CA ASP A 101 -0.76 6.77 -5.46
C ASP A 101 0.09 6.73 -6.74
N ALA A 102 1.37 6.41 -6.62
CA ALA A 102 2.26 6.27 -7.77
C ALA A 102 1.84 5.09 -8.68
N ILE A 103 1.38 3.97 -8.13
CA ILE A 103 0.85 2.83 -8.89
C ILE A 103 -0.43 3.26 -9.62
N ALA A 104 -1.38 3.86 -8.91
CA ALA A 104 -2.64 4.35 -9.47
C ALA A 104 -2.43 5.34 -10.62
N GLY A 105 -1.49 6.26 -10.46
CA GLY A 105 -1.12 7.24 -11.49
C GLY A 105 -0.58 6.59 -12.76
N ARG A 106 0.31 5.59 -12.61
CA ARG A 106 0.86 4.85 -13.76
C ARG A 106 -0.23 4.07 -14.52
N GLU A 107 -1.11 3.36 -13.83
CA GLU A 107 -2.21 2.63 -14.46
C GLU A 107 -3.16 3.57 -15.22
N ARG A 108 -3.52 4.69 -14.63
CA ARG A 108 -4.38 5.71 -15.27
C ARG A 108 -3.75 6.24 -16.56
N ASN A 109 -2.46 6.54 -16.54
CA ASN A 109 -1.74 7.03 -17.72
C ASN A 109 -1.72 5.98 -18.84
N LEU A 110 -1.51 4.71 -18.52
CA LEU A 110 -1.53 3.61 -19.49
C LEU A 110 -2.91 3.44 -20.13
N ILE A 111 -3.99 3.57 -19.35
CA ILE A 111 -5.37 3.49 -19.86
C ILE A 111 -5.64 4.66 -20.83
N ASN A 112 -5.23 5.88 -20.46
CA ASN A 112 -5.42 7.07 -21.29
C ASN A 112 -4.67 6.98 -22.63
N GLN A 113 -3.42 6.48 -22.61
CA GLN A 113 -2.63 6.26 -23.83
C GLN A 113 -3.31 5.24 -24.78
N LYS A 114 -3.83 4.13 -24.23
CA LYS A 114 -4.56 3.12 -25.02
C LYS A 114 -5.85 3.67 -25.63
N SER A 115 -6.50 4.61 -24.95
CA SER A 115 -7.75 5.24 -25.44
C SER A 115 -7.49 6.21 -26.58
N GLN A 116 -6.31 6.83 -26.64
CA GLN A 116 -5.93 7.79 -27.69
C GLN A 116 -5.35 7.12 -28.94
N SER A 117 -4.94 5.85 -28.85
CA SER A 117 -4.35 5.09 -29.95
C SER A 117 -5.37 4.33 -30.81
N LYS A 118 -6.67 4.49 -30.54
CA LYS A 118 -7.78 3.94 -31.32
C LYS A 118 -8.49 5.03 -32.12
#